data_3b94f1e1e99ccbb368bd3032f53562ca
#
_entry.id   3b94f1e1e99ccbb368bd3032f53562ca
#
_cell.length_a   1.000
_cell.length_b   1.000
_cell.length_c   1.000
_cell.angle_alpha   90.00
_cell.angle_beta   90.00
_cell.angle_gamma   90.00
#
_symmetry.space_group_name_H-M   'P 1'
#
loop_
_entity.id
_entity.type
_entity.pdbx_description
1 polymer ?
#
loop_
_entity_poly.entity_id
_entity_poly.type
_entity_poly.pdbx_seq_one_letter_code
_entity_poly.pdbx_strand_id
1 'polypeptide(L)'
;RDYYASRGLGDVYKRQELKLESIYIIPVSATEGDNVTTKSDKISWYKGEALLPYLEKVDVTEKKQEEGFYMPVQRVCRPDHTFRGFQGQIESGEVKVGDEIVTLPSNERAHIKSILVGDKDSQSAFMGQPVTLQLDKEVDVSRGCVIASGNNLPISKSFTATILWMDDEELTPGTDYLVKLGTKQIPGILKNIQYKIDVNTGEFIPAGQLKKNEIAVCDLDLQEPVVID
;
A
#
# COMPACT_ATOMS: atom_id res chain seq x y z
N ARG A 1 -38.02 16.03 6.90
CA ARG A 1 -37.56 15.69 8.26
C ARG A 1 -37.20 14.19 8.39
N ASP A 2 -37.87 13.29 7.70
CA ASP A 2 -37.67 11.84 7.78
C ASP A 2 -36.44 11.34 6.98
N TYR A 3 -35.93 12.16 6.08
CA TYR A 3 -34.76 11.84 5.24
C TYR A 3 -33.45 11.69 6.03
N TYR A 4 -33.33 12.33 7.20
CA TYR A 4 -32.15 12.25 8.05
C TYR A 4 -32.16 11.07 9.03
N ALA A 5 -33.34 10.58 9.43
CA ALA A 5 -33.45 9.42 10.30
C ALA A 5 -33.09 8.11 9.58
N SER A 6 -33.40 8.00 8.29
CA SER A 6 -33.02 6.85 7.46
C SER A 6 -31.52 6.76 7.15
N ARG A 7 -30.81 7.90 7.12
CA ARG A 7 -29.36 7.91 6.92
C ARG A 7 -28.58 7.37 8.10
N GLY A 8 -28.96 7.66 9.32
CA GLY A 8 -28.29 7.13 10.51
C GLY A 8 -28.29 5.60 10.59
N LEU A 9 -29.39 4.96 10.16
CA LEU A 9 -29.47 3.51 10.06
C LEU A 9 -28.60 2.95 8.91
N GLY A 10 -28.57 3.62 7.77
CA GLY A 10 -27.69 3.25 6.64
C GLY A 10 -26.21 3.25 7.00
N ASP A 11 -25.78 4.21 7.81
CA ASP A 11 -24.38 4.31 8.25
C ASP A 11 -23.99 3.19 9.22
N VAL A 12 -24.92 2.76 10.10
CA VAL A 12 -24.69 1.60 10.99
C VAL A 12 -24.56 0.31 10.20
N TYR A 13 -25.40 0.08 9.19
CA TYR A 13 -25.31 -1.09 8.32
C TYR A 13 -24.02 -1.10 7.53
N LYS A 14 -23.62 0.01 6.93
CA LYS A 14 -22.35 0.13 6.20
C LYS A 14 -21.14 -0.10 7.11
N ARG A 15 -21.16 0.38 8.34
CA ARG A 15 -20.12 0.12 9.32
C ARG A 15 -19.96 -1.38 9.60
N GLN A 16 -21.07 -2.08 9.79
CA GLN A 16 -21.05 -3.53 10.02
C GLN A 16 -20.58 -4.29 8.79
N GLU A 17 -21.04 -3.92 7.60
CA GLU A 17 -20.66 -4.51 6.33
C GLU A 17 -19.16 -4.31 6.05
N LEU A 18 -18.64 -3.11 6.24
CA LEU A 18 -17.23 -2.76 6.01
C LEU A 18 -16.32 -3.12 7.19
N LYS A 19 -16.86 -3.63 8.31
CA LYS A 19 -16.12 -3.98 9.54
C LYS A 19 -15.25 -2.84 10.08
N LEU A 20 -15.70 -1.59 9.94
CA LEU A 20 -14.96 -0.42 10.40
C LEU A 20 -15.02 -0.30 11.93
N GLU A 21 -13.89 -0.07 12.57
CA GLU A 21 -13.80 0.10 14.03
C GLU A 21 -14.46 1.41 14.49
N SER A 22 -14.29 2.48 13.72
CA SER A 22 -14.88 3.79 14.02
C SER A 22 -15.31 4.51 12.76
N ILE A 23 -16.40 5.26 12.86
CA ILE A 23 -16.89 6.16 11.81
C ILE A 23 -17.19 7.51 12.46
N TYR A 24 -16.65 8.58 11.88
CA TYR A 24 -16.96 9.95 12.28
C TYR A 24 -17.69 10.64 11.13
N ILE A 25 -18.91 11.13 11.40
CA ILE A 25 -19.80 11.69 10.37
C ILE A 25 -19.83 13.20 10.51
N ILE A 26 -19.41 13.91 9.44
CA ILE A 26 -19.43 15.37 9.38
C ILE A 26 -20.37 15.78 8.24
N PRO A 27 -21.49 16.46 8.53
CA PRO A 27 -22.35 17.02 7.50
C PRO A 27 -21.69 18.25 6.90
N VAL A 28 -21.48 18.26 5.59
CA VAL A 28 -20.84 19.37 4.86
C VAL A 28 -21.68 19.77 3.64
N SER A 29 -21.57 21.03 3.24
CA SER A 29 -21.98 21.51 1.92
C SER A 29 -20.77 22.01 1.17
N ALA A 30 -20.31 21.26 0.17
CA ALA A 30 -19.12 21.62 -0.60
C ALA A 30 -19.34 22.91 -1.42
N THR A 31 -20.56 23.13 -1.94
CA THR A 31 -20.90 24.29 -2.75
C THR A 31 -21.03 25.58 -1.93
N GLU A 32 -21.53 25.48 -0.71
CA GLU A 32 -21.73 26.61 0.20
C GLU A 32 -20.58 26.81 1.19
N GLY A 33 -19.67 25.82 1.30
CA GLY A 33 -18.57 25.81 2.27
C GLY A 33 -19.01 25.53 3.71
N ASP A 34 -20.27 25.15 3.94
CA ASP A 34 -20.78 24.88 5.29
C ASP A 34 -20.08 23.69 5.93
N ASN A 35 -19.57 23.83 7.14
CA ASN A 35 -18.80 22.85 7.92
C ASN A 35 -17.53 22.30 7.21
N VAL A 36 -16.99 23.01 6.22
CA VAL A 36 -15.72 22.61 5.59
C VAL A 36 -14.55 23.14 6.41
N THR A 37 -14.39 24.45 6.52
CA THR A 37 -13.30 25.10 7.29
C THR A 37 -13.73 25.51 8.68
N THR A 38 -14.94 26.02 8.82
CA THR A 38 -15.54 26.49 10.06
C THR A 38 -16.95 25.94 10.25
N LYS A 39 -17.43 25.89 11.48
CA LYS A 39 -18.80 25.48 11.76
C LYS A 39 -19.79 26.44 11.13
N SER A 40 -20.83 25.89 10.52
CA SER A 40 -21.91 26.67 9.92
C SER A 40 -23.11 26.79 10.87
N ASP A 41 -23.64 28.00 10.99
CA ASP A 41 -24.89 28.26 11.73
C ASP A 41 -26.11 27.62 11.09
N LYS A 42 -26.06 27.33 9.77
CA LYS A 42 -27.12 26.64 9.04
C LYS A 42 -27.28 25.18 9.48
N ILE A 43 -26.21 24.56 10.02
CA ILE A 43 -26.18 23.17 10.50
C ILE A 43 -26.08 23.17 12.03
N SER A 44 -26.86 23.98 12.71
CA SER A 44 -26.83 24.22 14.15
C SER A 44 -27.10 22.98 15.02
N TRP A 45 -27.70 21.92 14.45
CA TRP A 45 -27.96 20.64 15.10
C TRP A 45 -26.68 19.78 15.22
N TYR A 46 -25.67 20.02 14.38
CA TYR A 46 -24.40 19.33 14.45
C TYR A 46 -23.49 20.01 15.48
N LYS A 47 -22.99 19.24 16.43
CA LYS A 47 -22.15 19.74 17.53
C LYS A 47 -20.69 19.38 17.41
N GLY A 48 -20.32 18.54 16.41
CA GLY A 48 -18.94 18.15 16.13
C GLY A 48 -18.08 19.27 15.55
N GLU A 49 -16.86 18.95 15.14
CA GLU A 49 -15.93 19.88 14.48
C GLU A 49 -16.23 19.97 12.98
N ALA A 50 -15.77 21.06 12.33
CA ALA A 50 -15.78 21.16 10.89
C ALA A 50 -14.74 20.18 10.28
N LEU A 51 -14.84 19.90 8.98
CA LEU A 51 -14.03 18.88 8.30
C LEU A 51 -12.52 19.17 8.41
N LEU A 52 -12.08 20.37 8.07
CA LEU A 52 -10.65 20.71 8.08
C LEU A 52 -10.04 20.62 9.48
N PRO A 53 -10.60 21.25 10.53
CA PRO A 53 -10.09 21.08 11.89
C PRO A 53 -10.07 19.63 12.40
N TYR A 54 -11.01 18.80 11.95
CA TYR A 54 -11.00 17.38 12.27
C TYR A 54 -9.83 16.67 11.58
N LEU A 55 -9.60 16.92 10.29
CA LEU A 55 -8.49 16.32 9.53
C LEU A 55 -7.12 16.74 10.06
N GLU A 56 -6.98 17.94 10.59
CA GLU A 56 -5.74 18.43 11.21
C GLU A 56 -5.42 17.75 12.55
N LYS A 57 -6.43 17.19 13.22
CA LYS A 57 -6.28 16.59 14.57
C LYS A 57 -6.38 15.08 14.58
N VAL A 58 -7.01 14.49 13.56
CA VAL A 58 -7.18 13.04 13.53
C VAL A 58 -5.82 12.37 13.52
N ASP A 59 -5.63 11.45 14.46
CA ASP A 59 -4.44 10.64 14.52
C ASP A 59 -4.50 9.58 13.40
N VAL A 60 -3.65 9.74 12.42
CA VAL A 60 -3.45 8.82 11.29
C VAL A 60 -2.21 7.94 11.49
N THR A 61 -1.63 7.95 12.70
CA THR A 61 -0.51 7.08 13.02
C THR A 61 -1.02 5.65 12.95
N GLU A 62 -0.59 4.92 11.95
CA GLU A 62 -0.84 3.48 11.89
C GLU A 62 -0.29 2.85 13.16
N LYS A 63 -1.12 2.05 13.85
CA LYS A 63 -0.63 1.22 14.96
C LYS A 63 0.50 0.39 14.37
N LYS A 64 1.73 0.61 14.85
CA LYS A 64 2.89 -0.21 14.51
C LYS A 64 2.47 -1.65 14.73
N GLN A 65 2.14 -2.35 13.65
CA GLN A 65 2.09 -3.80 13.71
C GLN A 65 3.52 -4.22 13.99
N GLU A 66 3.72 -5.23 14.81
CA GLU A 66 5.02 -5.87 15.04
C GLU A 66 5.44 -6.67 13.79
N GLU A 67 5.34 -6.02 12.64
CA GLU A 67 5.76 -6.57 11.37
C GLU A 67 7.27 -6.38 11.26
N GLY A 68 7.94 -7.37 10.72
CA GLY A 68 9.38 -7.29 10.49
C GLY A 68 9.72 -6.17 9.51
N PHE A 69 10.98 -5.82 9.46
CA PHE A 69 11.48 -4.79 8.55
C PHE A 69 11.38 -5.23 7.09
N TYR A 70 10.90 -4.32 6.24
CA TYR A 70 10.75 -4.52 4.80
C TYR A 70 11.03 -3.23 4.05
N MET A 71 11.95 -3.28 3.08
CA MET A 71 12.34 -2.15 2.24
C MET A 71 12.57 -2.59 0.78
N PRO A 72 11.72 -2.19 -0.18
CA PRO A 72 11.99 -2.36 -1.60
C PRO A 72 13.13 -1.46 -2.06
N VAL A 73 14.11 -2.03 -2.75
CA VAL A 73 15.25 -1.28 -3.28
C VAL A 73 14.84 -0.51 -4.53
N GLN A 74 14.90 0.80 -4.46
CA GLN A 74 14.58 1.71 -5.57
C GLN A 74 15.81 2.04 -6.41
N ARG A 75 16.98 2.15 -5.76
CA ARG A 75 18.25 2.53 -6.43
C ARG A 75 19.43 1.96 -5.66
N VAL A 76 20.47 1.58 -6.40
CA VAL A 76 21.80 1.31 -5.85
C VAL A 76 22.69 2.51 -6.11
N CYS A 77 23.28 3.07 -5.05
CA CYS A 77 24.15 4.23 -5.11
C CYS A 77 25.61 3.80 -4.87
N ARG A 78 26.50 4.16 -5.79
CA ARG A 78 27.95 3.93 -5.70
C ARG A 78 28.68 5.18 -6.13
N PRO A 79 28.84 6.18 -5.24
CA PRO A 79 29.59 7.40 -5.57
C PRO A 79 31.10 7.12 -5.80
N ASP A 80 31.64 6.10 -5.11
CA ASP A 80 33.00 5.64 -5.24
C ASP A 80 33.11 4.13 -4.96
N HIS A 81 34.36 3.59 -4.93
CA HIS A 81 34.57 2.14 -4.73
C HIS A 81 34.44 1.70 -3.25
N THR A 82 34.37 2.63 -2.32
CA THR A 82 34.28 2.32 -0.87
C THR A 82 32.86 2.33 -0.36
N PHE A 83 31.93 2.94 -1.10
CA PHE A 83 30.54 3.08 -0.69
C PHE A 83 29.58 2.39 -1.67
N ARG A 84 28.79 1.48 -1.16
CA ARG A 84 27.64 0.91 -1.86
C ARG A 84 26.41 1.01 -0.97
N GLY A 85 25.48 1.90 -1.35
CA GLY A 85 24.24 2.15 -0.62
C GLY A 85 23.02 1.65 -1.39
N PHE A 86 22.08 1.07 -0.67
CA PHE A 86 20.79 0.63 -1.18
C PHE A 86 19.74 1.62 -0.73
N GLN A 87 19.13 2.32 -1.68
CA GLN A 87 18.16 3.39 -1.42
C GLN A 87 16.74 2.86 -1.60
N GLY A 88 15.88 3.19 -0.65
CA GLY A 88 14.47 2.85 -0.66
C GLY A 88 13.71 3.56 0.45
N GLN A 89 12.40 3.38 0.48
CA GLN A 89 11.55 3.75 1.61
C GLN A 89 11.26 2.49 2.41
N ILE A 90 11.29 2.61 3.71
CA ILE A 90 10.88 1.52 4.61
C ILE A 90 9.36 1.44 4.56
N GLU A 91 8.84 0.30 4.11
CA GLU A 91 7.38 0.07 3.99
C GLU A 91 6.81 -0.55 5.27
N SER A 92 7.62 -1.32 6.02
CA SER A 92 7.20 -1.85 7.33
C SER A 92 8.37 -1.99 8.31
N GLY A 93 8.05 -1.97 9.60
CA GLY A 93 8.95 -2.23 10.70
C GLY A 93 9.99 -1.15 10.98
N GLU A 94 11.02 -1.55 11.70
CA GLU A 94 12.19 -0.75 12.08
C GLU A 94 13.46 -1.53 11.76
N VAL A 95 14.54 -0.83 11.43
CA VAL A 95 15.87 -1.39 11.21
C VAL A 95 16.92 -0.58 11.98
N LYS A 96 17.93 -1.27 12.53
CA LYS A 96 19.04 -0.68 13.28
C LYS A 96 20.39 -1.07 12.68
N VAL A 97 21.41 -0.25 12.94
CA VAL A 97 22.79 -0.60 12.62
C VAL A 97 23.17 -1.86 13.38
N GLY A 98 23.71 -2.85 12.67
CA GLY A 98 24.07 -4.16 13.20
C GLY A 98 22.99 -5.24 13.04
N ASP A 99 21.77 -4.91 12.65
CA ASP A 99 20.71 -5.88 12.42
C ASP A 99 21.06 -6.84 11.28
N GLU A 100 20.75 -8.12 11.47
CA GLU A 100 20.82 -9.12 10.40
C GLU A 100 19.61 -8.94 9.47
N ILE A 101 19.89 -8.87 8.18
CA ILE A 101 18.89 -8.77 7.10
C ILE A 101 19.06 -9.90 6.10
N VAL A 102 18.03 -10.12 5.30
CA VAL A 102 18.03 -10.97 4.13
C VAL A 102 17.68 -10.17 2.90
N THR A 103 18.35 -10.46 1.79
CA THR A 103 18.04 -9.87 0.49
C THR A 103 17.21 -10.85 -0.34
N LEU A 104 16.13 -10.36 -0.93
CA LEU A 104 15.21 -11.18 -1.71
C LEU A 104 15.17 -10.72 -3.17
N PRO A 105 15.09 -11.62 -4.17
CA PRO A 105 14.87 -13.06 -4.05
C PRO A 105 16.14 -13.92 -3.84
N SER A 106 17.36 -13.33 -3.80
CA SER A 106 18.64 -14.05 -3.71
C SER A 106 18.82 -14.84 -2.40
N ASN A 107 18.09 -14.45 -1.35
CA ASN A 107 18.15 -15.05 -0.01
C ASN A 107 19.55 -14.99 0.66
N GLU A 108 20.32 -13.96 0.31
CA GLU A 108 21.61 -13.71 0.94
C GLU A 108 21.43 -12.96 2.27
N ARG A 109 22.21 -13.33 3.29
CA ARG A 109 22.19 -12.65 4.60
C ARG A 109 23.36 -11.67 4.72
N ALA A 110 23.11 -10.52 5.32
CA ALA A 110 24.12 -9.51 5.61
C ALA A 110 23.70 -8.75 6.89
N HIS A 111 24.57 -7.84 7.36
CA HIS A 111 24.23 -6.94 8.47
C HIS A 111 24.23 -5.49 7.97
N ILE A 112 23.40 -4.68 8.62
CA ILE A 112 23.36 -3.25 8.37
C ILE A 112 24.63 -2.60 8.92
N LYS A 113 25.48 -2.08 8.04
CA LYS A 113 26.73 -1.37 8.40
C LYS A 113 26.48 0.07 8.78
N SER A 114 25.62 0.78 8.03
CA SER A 114 25.23 2.16 8.32
C SER A 114 23.86 2.47 7.69
N ILE A 115 23.20 3.46 8.28
CA ILE A 115 21.90 3.98 7.84
C ILE A 115 22.03 5.47 7.64
N LEU A 116 21.61 5.98 6.47
CA LEU A 116 21.44 7.39 6.21
C LEU A 116 19.95 7.70 6.04
N VAL A 117 19.45 8.66 6.79
CA VAL A 117 18.10 9.23 6.63
C VAL A 117 18.26 10.62 6.02
N GLY A 118 17.92 10.75 4.72
CA GLY A 118 18.40 11.90 3.94
C GLY A 118 19.92 11.89 3.84
N ASP A 119 20.57 12.98 4.31
CA ASP A 119 22.04 13.13 4.29
C ASP A 119 22.67 12.92 5.69
N LYS A 120 21.91 12.43 6.67
CA LYS A 120 22.38 12.29 8.06
C LYS A 120 22.51 10.84 8.47
N ASP A 121 23.60 10.52 9.15
CA ASP A 121 23.77 9.22 9.80
C ASP A 121 22.75 9.01 10.88
N SER A 122 22.18 7.80 10.94
CA SER A 122 21.22 7.39 11.95
C SER A 122 21.58 5.99 12.48
N GLN A 123 21.26 5.73 13.74
CA GLN A 123 21.42 4.42 14.36
C GLN A 123 20.22 3.51 14.08
N SER A 124 19.06 4.08 13.76
CA SER A 124 17.85 3.34 13.39
C SER A 124 17.01 4.13 12.40
N ALA A 125 16.14 3.42 11.70
CA ALA A 125 15.13 4.00 10.84
C ALA A 125 13.86 3.14 10.84
N PHE A 126 12.70 3.74 10.56
CA PHE A 126 11.39 3.11 10.71
C PHE A 126 10.49 3.39 9.50
N MET A 127 9.37 2.71 9.46
CA MET A 127 8.36 2.80 8.42
C MET A 127 8.08 4.23 7.96
N GLY A 128 7.96 4.43 6.65
CA GLY A 128 7.73 5.71 6.00
C GLY A 128 8.98 6.55 5.74
N GLN A 129 10.14 6.21 6.31
CA GLN A 129 11.38 6.96 6.08
C GLN A 129 12.10 6.52 4.81
N PRO A 130 12.49 7.47 3.94
CA PRO A 130 13.43 7.21 2.86
C PRO A 130 14.85 7.08 3.44
N VAL A 131 15.52 5.97 3.12
CA VAL A 131 16.83 5.65 3.68
C VAL A 131 17.84 5.20 2.62
N THR A 132 19.12 5.31 2.97
CA THR A 132 20.21 4.62 2.29
C THR A 132 20.84 3.65 3.28
N LEU A 133 20.76 2.36 2.98
CA LEU A 133 21.38 1.30 3.79
C LEU A 133 22.70 0.87 3.18
N GLN A 134 23.75 0.80 3.97
CA GLN A 134 25.01 0.15 3.62
C GLN A 134 25.11 -1.18 4.34
N LEU A 135 25.54 -2.22 3.65
CA LEU A 135 25.71 -3.56 4.20
C LEU A 135 27.19 -3.85 4.50
N ASP A 136 27.43 -4.78 5.40
CA ASP A 136 28.78 -5.18 5.84
C ASP A 136 29.53 -5.99 4.80
N LYS A 137 28.82 -6.58 3.83
CA LYS A 137 29.40 -7.34 2.72
C LYS A 137 28.71 -7.03 1.39
N GLU A 138 29.35 -7.44 0.30
CA GLU A 138 28.75 -7.38 -1.02
C GLU A 138 27.68 -8.45 -1.18
N VAL A 139 26.53 -8.05 -1.70
CA VAL A 139 25.36 -8.91 -1.99
C VAL A 139 24.82 -8.58 -3.39
N ASP A 140 24.19 -9.56 -4.01
CA ASP A 140 23.55 -9.33 -5.31
C ASP A 140 22.18 -8.69 -5.13
N VAL A 141 22.18 -7.37 -5.05
CA VAL A 141 20.99 -6.53 -4.90
C VAL A 141 20.97 -5.45 -5.95
N SER A 142 19.86 -5.37 -6.65
CA SER A 142 19.55 -4.35 -7.65
C SER A 142 18.20 -3.73 -7.41
N ARG A 143 17.80 -2.77 -8.24
CA ARG A 143 16.43 -2.23 -8.22
C ARG A 143 15.42 -3.36 -8.41
N GLY A 144 14.41 -3.42 -7.57
CA GLY A 144 13.37 -4.44 -7.57
C GLY A 144 13.63 -5.60 -6.62
N CYS A 145 14.83 -5.69 -6.03
CA CYS A 145 15.08 -6.55 -4.88
C CYS A 145 14.49 -5.93 -3.61
N VAL A 146 14.42 -6.75 -2.57
CA VAL A 146 13.90 -6.37 -1.26
C VAL A 146 14.95 -6.67 -0.20
N ILE A 147 15.09 -5.77 0.76
CA ILE A 147 15.86 -6.01 1.99
C ILE A 147 14.85 -6.16 3.12
N ALA A 148 14.93 -7.27 3.87
CA ALA A 148 13.96 -7.60 4.90
C ALA A 148 14.60 -8.24 6.14
N SER A 149 13.94 -8.17 7.29
CA SER A 149 14.27 -8.94 8.49
C SER A 149 13.00 -9.25 9.27
N GLY A 150 12.98 -10.44 9.91
CA GLY A 150 11.84 -10.83 10.76
C GLY A 150 10.56 -11.19 10.02
N ASN A 151 10.53 -11.12 8.69
CA ASN A 151 9.38 -11.43 7.84
C ASN A 151 9.65 -12.65 6.96
N ASN A 152 8.68 -13.56 6.91
CA ASN A 152 8.65 -14.64 5.93
C ASN A 152 7.87 -14.19 4.69
N LEU A 153 8.44 -13.26 3.93
CA LEU A 153 7.80 -12.76 2.71
C LEU A 153 7.77 -13.85 1.63
N PRO A 154 6.59 -14.21 1.13
CA PRO A 154 6.48 -15.22 0.08
C PRO A 154 7.09 -14.73 -1.22
N ILE A 155 7.78 -15.62 -1.91
CA ILE A 155 8.32 -15.38 -3.25
C ILE A 155 7.54 -16.28 -4.21
N SER A 156 6.85 -15.68 -5.16
CA SER A 156 6.06 -16.44 -6.14
C SER A 156 6.10 -15.80 -7.51
N LYS A 157 5.81 -16.61 -8.52
CA LYS A 157 5.52 -16.16 -9.89
C LYS A 157 4.02 -16.00 -10.12
N SER A 158 3.21 -16.69 -9.31
CA SER A 158 1.76 -16.74 -9.48
C SER A 158 1.09 -16.24 -8.21
N PHE A 159 0.13 -15.36 -8.37
CA PHE A 159 -0.66 -14.85 -7.26
C PHE A 159 -2.06 -14.43 -7.72
N THR A 160 -2.94 -14.33 -6.75
CA THR A 160 -4.28 -13.78 -6.94
C THR A 160 -4.32 -12.34 -6.45
N ALA A 161 -4.88 -11.44 -7.23
CA ALA A 161 -5.02 -10.03 -6.88
C ALA A 161 -6.41 -9.50 -7.20
N THR A 162 -6.87 -8.54 -6.39
CA THR A 162 -8.05 -7.74 -6.74
C THR A 162 -7.62 -6.61 -7.66
N ILE A 163 -8.20 -6.54 -8.86
CA ILE A 163 -7.86 -5.56 -9.89
C ILE A 163 -9.06 -4.65 -10.14
N LEU A 164 -8.84 -3.34 -10.08
CA LEU A 164 -9.71 -2.34 -10.68
C LEU A 164 -9.19 -2.02 -12.07
N TRP A 165 -9.97 -2.35 -13.10
CA TRP A 165 -9.57 -2.09 -14.48
C TRP A 165 -9.93 -0.66 -14.91
N MET A 166 -8.95 0.08 -15.40
CA MET A 166 -9.12 1.51 -15.71
C MET A 166 -8.93 1.86 -17.20
N ASP A 167 -8.54 0.89 -18.04
CA ASP A 167 -8.34 1.12 -19.46
C ASP A 167 -9.68 1.07 -20.24
N ASP A 168 -9.70 1.70 -21.43
CA ASP A 168 -10.83 1.62 -22.35
C ASP A 168 -10.88 0.27 -23.09
N GLU A 169 -9.73 -0.37 -23.30
CA GLU A 169 -9.67 -1.76 -23.81
C GLU A 169 -10.02 -2.76 -22.70
N GLU A 170 -10.74 -3.81 -23.06
CA GLU A 170 -11.18 -4.82 -22.09
C GLU A 170 -10.01 -5.67 -21.59
N LEU A 171 -9.95 -5.90 -20.29
CA LEU A 171 -9.00 -6.85 -19.67
C LEU A 171 -9.45 -8.28 -20.00
N THR A 172 -8.62 -9.02 -20.72
CA THR A 172 -8.94 -10.39 -21.17
C THR A 172 -7.89 -11.40 -20.73
N PRO A 173 -8.29 -12.60 -20.27
CA PRO A 173 -7.36 -13.69 -19.98
C PRO A 173 -6.52 -14.10 -21.20
N GLY A 174 -5.28 -14.49 -20.95
CA GLY A 174 -4.33 -14.90 -22.01
C GLY A 174 -3.58 -13.74 -22.66
N THR A 175 -3.85 -12.51 -22.26
CA THR A 175 -3.15 -11.33 -22.77
C THR A 175 -1.94 -11.01 -21.88
N ASP A 176 -0.84 -10.58 -22.52
CA ASP A 176 0.36 -10.13 -21.85
C ASP A 176 0.17 -8.69 -21.35
N TYR A 177 0.50 -8.49 -20.09
CA TYR A 177 0.48 -7.19 -19.43
C TYR A 177 1.82 -6.89 -18.78
N LEU A 178 2.14 -5.61 -18.63
CA LEU A 178 3.28 -5.18 -17.83
C LEU A 178 2.82 -4.93 -16.38
N VAL A 179 3.19 -5.81 -15.49
CA VAL A 179 2.84 -5.73 -14.07
C VAL A 179 3.93 -4.95 -13.33
N LYS A 180 3.54 -3.89 -12.65
CA LYS A 180 4.41 -3.15 -11.75
C LYS A 180 4.11 -3.54 -10.31
N LEU A 181 5.09 -4.16 -9.65
CA LEU A 181 5.01 -4.53 -8.24
C LEU A 181 6.17 -3.86 -7.49
N GLY A 182 5.85 -2.97 -6.55
CA GLY A 182 6.86 -2.15 -5.89
C GLY A 182 7.70 -1.37 -6.91
N THR A 183 9.00 -1.64 -6.95
CA THR A 183 9.95 -0.98 -7.84
C THR A 183 10.28 -1.76 -9.12
N LYS A 184 9.73 -2.98 -9.26
CA LYS A 184 9.98 -3.87 -10.40
C LYS A 184 8.84 -3.80 -11.41
N GLN A 185 9.18 -3.88 -12.71
CA GLN A 185 8.23 -4.05 -13.79
C GLN A 185 8.52 -5.38 -14.48
N ILE A 186 7.52 -6.24 -14.62
CA ILE A 186 7.68 -7.61 -15.09
C ILE A 186 6.55 -7.94 -16.07
N PRO A 187 6.84 -8.53 -17.20
CA PRO A 187 5.82 -9.11 -18.04
C PRO A 187 5.05 -10.21 -17.29
N GLY A 188 3.75 -10.18 -17.40
CA GLY A 188 2.87 -11.17 -16.77
C GLY A 188 1.65 -11.41 -17.61
N ILE A 189 1.03 -12.56 -17.43
CA ILE A 189 -0.17 -12.99 -18.11
C ILE A 189 -1.32 -13.04 -17.12
N LEU A 190 -2.44 -12.45 -17.49
CA LEU A 190 -3.70 -12.69 -16.80
C LEU A 190 -4.18 -14.11 -17.16
N LYS A 191 -4.14 -15.03 -16.20
CA LYS A 191 -4.57 -16.42 -16.43
C LYS A 191 -6.07 -16.57 -16.44
N ASN A 192 -6.70 -16.00 -15.43
CA ASN A 192 -8.11 -16.20 -15.17
C ASN A 192 -8.71 -15.01 -14.40
N ILE A 193 -9.99 -14.76 -14.64
CA ILE A 193 -10.83 -13.91 -13.79
C ILE A 193 -11.69 -14.87 -12.97
N GLN A 194 -11.45 -14.92 -11.65
CA GLN A 194 -12.23 -15.80 -10.79
C GLN A 194 -13.67 -15.33 -10.69
N TYR A 195 -13.86 -14.05 -10.41
CA TYR A 195 -15.16 -13.38 -10.38
C TYR A 195 -15.00 -11.86 -10.40
N LYS A 196 -16.03 -11.18 -10.87
CA LYS A 196 -16.20 -9.74 -10.78
C LYS A 196 -16.99 -9.39 -9.53
N ILE A 197 -16.71 -8.24 -8.93
CA ILE A 197 -17.41 -7.71 -7.78
C ILE A 197 -18.35 -6.60 -8.25
N ASP A 198 -19.65 -6.76 -8.01
CA ASP A 198 -20.60 -5.66 -8.21
C ASP A 198 -20.42 -4.64 -7.08
N VAL A 199 -19.98 -3.44 -7.43
CA VAL A 199 -19.68 -2.39 -6.45
C VAL A 199 -20.92 -1.83 -5.72
N ASN A 200 -22.11 -2.07 -6.26
CA ASN A 200 -23.37 -1.60 -5.67
C ASN A 200 -23.95 -2.62 -4.69
N THR A 201 -23.85 -3.91 -5.01
CA THR A 201 -24.47 -4.99 -4.22
C THR A 201 -23.43 -5.77 -3.40
N GLY A 202 -22.15 -5.72 -3.77
CA GLY A 202 -21.09 -6.56 -3.20
C GLY A 202 -21.12 -8.02 -3.69
N GLU A 203 -22.01 -8.35 -4.63
CA GLU A 203 -22.16 -9.72 -5.13
C GLU A 203 -21.00 -10.13 -6.04
N PHE A 204 -20.69 -11.42 -6.03
CA PHE A 204 -19.68 -12.04 -6.89
C PHE A 204 -20.32 -12.56 -8.16
N ILE A 205 -19.90 -12.01 -9.29
CA ILE A 205 -20.47 -12.30 -10.60
C ILE A 205 -19.44 -13.01 -11.48
N PRO A 206 -19.74 -14.16 -12.12
CA PRO A 206 -18.85 -14.74 -13.10
C PRO A 206 -18.58 -13.78 -14.26
N ALA A 207 -17.32 -13.64 -14.66
CA ALA A 207 -16.93 -12.79 -15.78
C ALA A 207 -15.76 -13.40 -16.55
N GLY A 208 -15.83 -13.32 -17.89
CA GLY A 208 -14.75 -13.74 -18.77
C GLY A 208 -13.80 -12.61 -19.17
N GLN A 209 -14.19 -11.38 -18.92
CA GLN A 209 -13.44 -10.17 -19.24
C GLN A 209 -13.90 -9.02 -18.33
N LEU A 210 -13.07 -7.96 -18.19
CA LEU A 210 -13.44 -6.75 -17.46
C LEU A 210 -13.48 -5.55 -18.39
N LYS A 211 -14.48 -4.72 -18.18
CA LYS A 211 -14.60 -3.39 -18.76
C LYS A 211 -14.03 -2.34 -17.80
N LYS A 212 -13.83 -1.15 -18.34
CA LYS A 212 -13.39 0.01 -17.56
C LYS A 212 -14.26 0.21 -16.31
N ASN A 213 -13.61 0.50 -15.18
CA ASN A 213 -14.20 0.70 -13.86
C ASN A 213 -14.85 -0.56 -13.24
N GLU A 214 -14.55 -1.74 -13.73
CA GLU A 214 -14.96 -2.98 -13.11
C GLU A 214 -13.87 -3.51 -12.18
N ILE A 215 -14.29 -4.16 -11.09
CA ILE A 215 -13.39 -4.76 -10.09
C ILE A 215 -13.56 -6.28 -10.16
N ALA A 216 -12.45 -7.00 -10.15
CA ALA A 216 -12.46 -8.45 -10.10
C ALA A 216 -11.28 -9.03 -9.33
N VAL A 217 -11.44 -10.27 -8.92
CA VAL A 217 -10.36 -11.10 -8.39
C VAL A 217 -9.80 -11.92 -9.54
N CYS A 218 -8.50 -11.79 -9.76
CA CYS A 218 -7.80 -12.31 -10.92
C CYS A 218 -6.57 -13.11 -10.55
N ASP A 219 -6.27 -14.14 -11.31
CA ASP A 219 -5.04 -14.93 -11.19
C ASP A 219 -4.03 -14.45 -12.22
N LEU A 220 -2.83 -14.09 -11.75
CA LEU A 220 -1.73 -13.62 -12.58
C LEU A 220 -0.54 -14.57 -12.50
N ASP A 221 0.16 -14.73 -13.63
CA ASP A 221 1.45 -15.39 -13.72
C ASP A 221 2.49 -14.42 -14.26
N LEU A 222 3.59 -14.28 -13.55
CA LEU A 222 4.72 -13.43 -13.93
C LEU A 222 5.83 -14.27 -14.58
N GLN A 223 6.64 -13.65 -15.43
CA GLN A 223 7.80 -14.32 -16.02
C GLN A 223 8.90 -14.63 -14.99
N GLU A 224 9.01 -13.81 -13.94
CA GLU A 224 9.99 -13.98 -12.88
C GLU A 224 9.34 -14.01 -11.50
N PRO A 225 9.98 -14.66 -10.51
CA PRO A 225 9.50 -14.61 -9.14
C PRO A 225 9.65 -13.20 -8.55
N VAL A 226 8.68 -12.82 -7.76
CA VAL A 226 8.63 -11.56 -7.01
C VAL A 226 8.33 -11.83 -5.56
N VAL A 227 8.77 -10.90 -4.72
CA VAL A 227 8.34 -10.85 -3.32
C VAL A 227 6.91 -10.31 -3.31
N ILE A 228 6.03 -11.01 -2.64
CA ILE A 228 4.62 -10.63 -2.47
C ILE A 228 4.43 -10.21 -1.02
N ASP A 229 3.85 -9.04 -0.85
CA ASP A 229 3.50 -8.44 0.43
C ASP A 229 2.00 -8.62 0.69
#